data_03a31a45b68755880a768adee17be7f6
#
_entry.id   03a31a45b68755880a768adee17be7f6
#
_cell.length_a   1.000
_cell.length_b   1.000
_cell.length_c   1.000
_cell.angle_alpha   90.00
_cell.angle_beta   90.00
_cell.angle_gamma   90.00
#
_symmetry.space_group_name_H-M   'P 1'
#
loop_
_entity.id
_entity.type
_entity.pdbx_description
1 polymer ?
#
loop_
_entity_poly.entity_id
_entity_poly.type
_entity_poly.pdbx_seq_one_letter_code
_entity_poly.pdbx_strand_id
1 'polypeptide(L)'
;VRFCTFGAAKIDSGLVGVGGIQGAAIVDKDLCTGCGLCAAACPTGAIEMNVNTHDVVIDAINQFSSGPASQQNQLSKTPNSLVIFTCPQSRQTTQEVCAGGSPTIKTDAATHVVEVPSSGRVDTLQLMHAFEKGADGVMVVGCQPGECYFNTGNLHVKQRVDRVSQWLDKCGLHHDRVMMTHITPGDHKGLANAIDSLDEKTQALGLTPLHQVAA
;
A
#
# COMPACT_ATOMS: atom_id res chain seq x y z
N VAL A 1 12.33 16.19 -5.56
CA VAL A 1 11.99 17.18 -6.59
C VAL A 1 11.53 16.51 -7.90
N ARG A 2 12.24 15.50 -8.41
CA ARG A 2 11.93 14.85 -9.70
C ARG A 2 10.58 14.10 -9.74
N PHE A 3 10.06 13.71 -8.59
CA PHE A 3 8.81 12.93 -8.49
C PHE A 3 7.54 13.80 -8.40
N CYS A 4 7.66 15.12 -8.20
CA CYS A 4 6.52 15.98 -8.08
C CYS A 4 6.00 16.39 -9.47
N THR A 5 4.89 15.80 -9.89
CA THR A 5 4.23 16.10 -11.18
C THR A 5 3.52 17.46 -11.20
N PHE A 6 3.31 18.06 -10.02
CA PHE A 6 2.69 19.37 -9.85
C PHE A 6 3.70 20.52 -9.73
N GLY A 7 5.01 20.22 -9.76
CA GLY A 7 6.06 21.22 -9.61
C GLY A 7 6.15 21.88 -8.23
N ALA A 8 5.44 21.36 -7.23
CA ALA A 8 5.42 21.92 -5.88
C ALA A 8 6.75 21.75 -5.13
N ALA A 9 7.46 20.65 -5.34
CA ALA A 9 8.74 20.39 -4.68
C ALA A 9 9.89 20.96 -5.52
N LYS A 10 10.66 21.90 -4.93
CA LYS A 10 11.76 22.63 -5.58
C LYS A 10 12.99 22.62 -4.68
N ILE A 11 14.16 22.89 -5.27
CA ILE A 11 15.37 23.24 -4.51
C ILE A 11 15.50 24.75 -4.52
N ASP A 12 15.58 25.32 -3.33
CA ASP A 12 15.90 26.74 -3.14
C ASP A 12 17.40 26.87 -2.86
N SER A 13 18.13 27.45 -3.82
CA SER A 13 19.58 27.65 -3.71
C SER A 13 19.95 28.77 -2.74
N GLY A 14 19.02 29.63 -2.34
CA GLY A 14 19.22 30.67 -1.34
C GLY A 14 19.22 30.14 0.11
N LEU A 15 18.74 28.91 0.31
CA LEU A 15 18.71 28.29 1.63
C LEU A 15 19.94 27.41 1.85
N VAL A 16 20.37 27.34 3.10
CA VAL A 16 21.43 26.43 3.53
C VAL A 16 20.77 25.25 4.26
N GLY A 17 20.97 24.06 3.74
CA GLY A 17 20.48 22.84 4.32
C GLY A 17 21.33 22.31 5.47
N VAL A 18 20.96 21.14 5.97
CA VAL A 18 21.68 20.46 7.05
C VAL A 18 23.14 20.22 6.66
N GLY A 19 24.07 20.46 7.58
CA GLY A 19 25.50 20.29 7.35
C GLY A 19 26.13 21.38 6.47
N GLY A 20 25.46 22.52 6.28
CA GLY A 20 25.98 23.64 5.49
C GLY A 20 25.90 23.43 3.98
N ILE A 21 25.14 22.45 3.52
CA ILE A 21 24.95 22.18 2.08
C ILE A 21 24.12 23.32 1.47
N GLN A 22 24.66 23.94 0.42
CA GLN A 22 23.96 24.98 -0.31
C GLN A 22 22.74 24.41 -1.04
N GLY A 23 21.57 24.97 -0.80
CA GLY A 23 20.29 24.54 -1.31
C GLY A 23 19.53 23.62 -0.37
N ALA A 24 18.25 23.88 -0.20
CA ALA A 24 17.33 23.04 0.56
C ALA A 24 16.05 22.75 -0.24
N ALA A 25 15.46 21.60 0.00
CA ALA A 25 14.17 21.26 -0.59
C ALA A 25 13.07 22.07 0.10
N ILE A 26 12.24 22.73 -0.68
CA ILE A 26 11.05 23.43 -0.24
C ILE A 26 9.83 22.87 -0.96
N VAL A 27 8.68 22.96 -0.32
CA VAL A 27 7.39 22.59 -0.92
C VAL A 27 6.50 23.84 -0.99
N ASP A 28 6.15 24.20 -2.21
CA ASP A 28 5.19 25.25 -2.49
C ASP A 28 3.79 24.75 -2.11
N LYS A 29 3.18 25.40 -1.10
CA LYS A 29 1.90 24.97 -0.51
C LYS A 29 0.73 25.18 -1.46
N ASP A 30 0.82 26.18 -2.35
CA ASP A 30 -0.25 26.52 -3.28
C ASP A 30 -0.32 25.53 -4.45
N LEU A 31 0.80 24.91 -4.78
CA LEU A 31 0.91 23.88 -5.82
C LEU A 31 0.80 22.45 -5.29
N CYS A 32 0.98 22.26 -3.97
CA CYS A 32 1.03 20.94 -3.36
C CYS A 32 -0.37 20.34 -3.21
N THR A 33 -0.62 19.22 -3.90
CA THR A 33 -1.89 18.48 -3.83
C THR A 33 -1.95 17.48 -2.67
N GLY A 34 -0.90 17.33 -1.87
CA GLY A 34 -0.88 16.39 -0.75
C GLY A 34 -0.83 14.91 -1.14
N CYS A 35 -0.43 14.57 -2.36
CA CYS A 35 -0.43 13.17 -2.84
C CYS A 35 0.57 12.24 -2.14
N GLY A 36 1.60 12.77 -1.47
CA GLY A 36 2.59 11.98 -0.72
C GLY A 36 3.63 11.24 -1.57
N LEU A 37 3.62 11.39 -2.88
CA LEU A 37 4.57 10.70 -3.77
C LEU A 37 6.03 11.06 -3.46
N CYS A 38 6.31 12.34 -3.14
CA CYS A 38 7.64 12.81 -2.77
C CYS A 38 8.11 12.23 -1.42
N ALA A 39 7.22 12.08 -0.45
CA ALA A 39 7.52 11.45 0.84
C ALA A 39 7.87 9.97 0.65
N ALA A 40 7.04 9.23 -0.09
CA ALA A 40 7.28 7.82 -0.41
C ALA A 40 8.53 7.57 -1.29
N ALA A 41 9.01 8.59 -2.00
CA ALA A 41 10.20 8.51 -2.86
C ALA A 41 11.46 9.04 -2.19
N CYS A 42 11.36 9.65 -1.00
CA CYS A 42 12.51 10.22 -0.31
C CYS A 42 13.34 9.11 0.36
N PRO A 43 14.59 8.87 -0.08
CA PRO A 43 15.38 7.77 0.47
C PRO A 43 15.85 8.01 1.90
N THR A 44 15.83 9.25 2.36
CA THR A 44 16.30 9.65 3.69
C THR A 44 15.15 9.95 4.66
N GLY A 45 13.89 9.86 4.22
CA GLY A 45 12.73 10.25 5.03
C GLY A 45 12.65 11.76 5.35
N ALA A 46 13.46 12.60 4.69
CA ALA A 46 13.50 14.04 4.97
C ALA A 46 12.24 14.82 4.53
N ILE A 47 11.38 14.18 3.73
CA ILE A 47 10.10 14.76 3.32
C ILE A 47 8.99 13.94 3.96
N GLU A 48 8.19 14.60 4.76
CA GLU A 48 7.05 13.99 5.42
C GLU A 48 5.75 14.73 5.11
N MET A 49 4.64 14.04 5.27
CA MET A 49 3.30 14.61 5.12
C MET A 49 2.83 15.21 6.45
N ASN A 50 2.11 16.34 6.39
CA ASN A 50 1.50 16.91 7.59
C ASN A 50 0.31 16.07 8.10
N VAL A 51 -0.36 15.40 7.17
CA VAL A 51 -1.47 14.46 7.41
C VAL A 51 -1.13 13.16 6.69
N ASN A 52 -1.47 12.02 7.24
CA ASN A 52 -1.03 10.70 6.73
C ASN A 52 0.51 10.58 6.71
N THR A 53 1.13 10.88 7.85
CA THR A 53 2.55 10.67 8.09
C THR A 53 2.92 9.21 7.86
N HIS A 54 4.22 8.90 7.84
CA HIS A 54 4.67 7.51 7.77
C HIS A 54 4.07 6.71 8.94
N ASP A 55 4.13 7.24 10.16
CA ASP A 55 3.64 6.59 11.37
C ASP A 55 2.14 6.31 11.32
N VAL A 56 1.32 7.24 10.82
CA VAL A 56 -0.13 7.03 10.67
C VAL A 56 -0.43 5.83 9.76
N VAL A 57 0.31 5.67 8.67
CA VAL A 57 0.12 4.51 7.77
C VAL A 57 0.63 3.22 8.43
N ILE A 58 1.77 3.28 9.13
CA ILE A 58 2.30 2.15 9.90
C ILE A 58 1.34 1.73 11.01
N ASP A 59 0.74 2.69 11.73
CA ASP A 59 -0.25 2.40 12.77
C ASP A 59 -1.52 1.75 12.18
N ALA A 60 -1.95 2.19 11.00
CA ALA A 60 -3.05 1.54 10.29
C ALA A 60 -2.72 0.09 9.91
N ILE A 61 -1.48 -0.19 9.49
CA ILE A 61 -1.01 -1.56 9.26
C ILE A 61 -0.94 -2.35 10.57
N ASN A 62 -0.48 -1.74 11.67
CA ASN A 62 -0.37 -2.39 12.97
C ASN A 62 -1.72 -2.83 13.54
N GLN A 63 -2.82 -2.14 13.19
CA GLN A 63 -4.18 -2.54 13.57
C GLN A 63 -4.57 -3.92 13.02
N PHE A 64 -3.95 -4.35 11.93
CA PHE A 64 -4.09 -5.70 11.39
C PHE A 64 -3.64 -6.78 12.39
N SER A 65 -2.49 -6.61 13.05
CA SER A 65 -1.99 -7.55 14.08
C SER A 65 -2.77 -7.52 15.38
N SER A 66 -3.51 -6.42 15.61
CA SER A 66 -4.23 -6.16 16.86
C SER A 66 -5.70 -6.59 16.82
N GLY A 67 -6.14 -7.20 15.72
CA GLY A 67 -7.51 -7.68 15.56
C GLY A 67 -7.90 -8.64 16.69
N PRO A 68 -9.16 -8.59 17.19
CA PRO A 68 -9.57 -9.37 18.35
C PRO A 68 -9.36 -10.86 18.09
N ALA A 69 -8.61 -11.51 18.97
CA ALA A 69 -8.39 -12.95 19.02
C ALA A 69 -9.70 -13.79 19.16
N SER A 70 -10.85 -13.15 19.06
CA SER A 70 -12.18 -13.70 19.27
C SER A 70 -12.75 -14.50 18.10
N GLN A 71 -12.03 -14.64 16.98
CA GLN A 71 -12.48 -15.52 15.87
C GLN A 71 -11.54 -16.73 15.63
N GLN A 72 -10.55 -16.95 16.47
CA GLN A 72 -9.60 -18.06 16.33
C GLN A 72 -10.12 -19.41 16.86
N ASN A 73 -11.41 -19.59 17.01
CA ASN A 73 -11.96 -20.84 17.55
C ASN A 73 -12.85 -21.54 16.54
N GLN A 74 -12.24 -22.14 15.49
CA GLN A 74 -12.77 -23.37 14.88
C GLN A 74 -11.71 -24.06 14.03
N LEU A 75 -11.47 -25.31 14.35
CA LEU A 75 -10.63 -26.29 13.67
C LEU A 75 -10.97 -26.37 12.17
N SER A 76 -10.23 -25.69 11.32
CA SER A 76 -9.92 -26.06 9.92
C SER A 76 -9.48 -24.81 9.15
N LYS A 77 -8.22 -24.81 8.68
CA LYS A 77 -7.65 -23.79 7.78
C LYS A 77 -7.83 -22.36 8.29
N THR A 78 -6.82 -21.84 8.98
CA THR A 78 -6.76 -20.39 9.24
C THR A 78 -6.91 -19.66 7.91
N PRO A 79 -7.91 -18.78 7.76
CA PRO A 79 -8.07 -18.03 6.51
C PRO A 79 -6.82 -17.18 6.28
N ASN A 80 -6.40 -17.04 5.03
CA ASN A 80 -5.32 -16.15 4.68
C ASN A 80 -5.63 -14.72 5.12
N SER A 81 -4.60 -14.00 5.44
CA SER A 81 -4.67 -12.62 5.88
C SER A 81 -4.12 -11.67 4.81
N LEU A 82 -4.98 -10.83 4.27
CA LEU A 82 -4.64 -9.93 3.17
C LEU A 82 -4.68 -8.47 3.63
N VAL A 83 -3.62 -7.72 3.34
CA VAL A 83 -3.58 -6.27 3.53
C VAL A 83 -3.78 -5.57 2.18
N ILE A 84 -4.77 -4.68 2.10
CA ILE A 84 -5.17 -4.00 0.87
C ILE A 84 -5.02 -2.48 1.05
N PHE A 85 -4.07 -1.88 0.32
CA PHE A 85 -3.92 -0.43 0.27
C PHE A 85 -4.85 0.16 -0.76
N THR A 86 -5.64 1.17 -0.37
CA THR A 86 -6.60 1.86 -1.23
C THR A 86 -6.46 3.38 -1.15
N CYS A 87 -6.76 4.08 -2.23
CA CYS A 87 -6.79 5.54 -2.28
C CYS A 87 -8.25 6.05 -2.42
N PRO A 88 -8.53 7.35 -2.25
CA PRO A 88 -9.88 7.88 -2.30
C PRO A 88 -10.67 7.52 -3.56
N GLN A 89 -10.01 7.36 -4.71
CA GLN A 89 -10.66 7.00 -5.98
C GLN A 89 -11.16 5.55 -6.01
N SER A 90 -10.52 4.65 -5.28
CA SER A 90 -10.87 3.23 -5.19
C SER A 90 -11.50 2.85 -3.84
N ARG A 91 -11.49 3.77 -2.85
CA ARG A 91 -11.90 3.49 -1.47
C ARG A 91 -13.30 2.91 -1.37
N GLN A 92 -14.29 3.56 -1.96
CA GLN A 92 -15.68 3.12 -1.87
C GLN A 92 -15.83 1.71 -2.45
N THR A 93 -15.31 1.46 -3.65
CA THR A 93 -15.33 0.14 -4.28
C THR A 93 -14.63 -0.90 -3.41
N THR A 94 -13.47 -0.56 -2.82
CA THR A 94 -12.72 -1.48 -1.95
C THR A 94 -13.50 -1.80 -0.66
N GLN A 95 -14.07 -0.79 -0.01
CA GLN A 95 -14.87 -0.99 1.19
C GLN A 95 -16.10 -1.86 0.93
N GLU A 96 -16.85 -1.58 -0.14
CA GLU A 96 -18.05 -2.34 -0.51
C GLU A 96 -17.71 -3.81 -0.85
N VAL A 97 -16.59 -4.03 -1.53
CA VAL A 97 -16.13 -5.38 -1.86
C VAL A 97 -15.67 -6.11 -0.59
N CYS A 98 -14.79 -5.53 0.23
CA CYS A 98 -14.24 -6.18 1.43
C CYS A 98 -15.23 -6.32 2.59
N ALA A 99 -16.27 -5.48 2.68
CA ALA A 99 -17.29 -5.59 3.73
C ALA A 99 -18.27 -6.76 3.54
N GLY A 100 -18.05 -7.61 2.54
CA GLY A 100 -18.95 -8.75 2.25
C GLY A 100 -20.27 -8.35 1.61
N GLY A 101 -20.40 -7.08 1.20
CA GLY A 101 -21.60 -6.57 0.49
C GLY A 101 -21.68 -6.98 -0.99
N SER A 102 -20.63 -7.57 -1.52
CA SER A 102 -20.61 -8.02 -2.91
C SER A 102 -20.75 -9.54 -2.98
N PRO A 103 -21.78 -10.06 -3.67
CA PRO A 103 -21.95 -11.50 -3.88
C PRO A 103 -20.86 -12.11 -4.81
N THR A 104 -19.88 -11.31 -5.19
CA THR A 104 -18.85 -11.68 -6.15
C THR A 104 -17.55 -12.18 -5.51
N ILE A 105 -17.30 -11.91 -4.22
CA ILE A 105 -16.12 -12.45 -3.52
C ILE A 105 -16.37 -13.91 -3.15
N LYS A 106 -15.45 -14.76 -3.53
CA LYS A 106 -15.44 -16.20 -3.22
C LYS A 106 -14.46 -16.56 -2.10
N THR A 107 -13.61 -15.61 -1.73
CA THR A 107 -12.57 -15.86 -0.73
C THR A 107 -13.09 -15.72 0.69
N ASP A 108 -12.62 -16.62 1.58
CA ASP A 108 -12.80 -16.51 3.02
C ASP A 108 -11.63 -15.74 3.70
N ALA A 109 -10.72 -15.15 2.91
CA ALA A 109 -9.57 -14.42 3.42
C ALA A 109 -9.98 -13.23 4.31
N ALA A 110 -9.31 -13.08 5.44
CA ALA A 110 -9.43 -11.90 6.26
C ALA A 110 -8.77 -10.72 5.57
N THR A 111 -9.55 -9.72 5.17
CA THR A 111 -9.04 -8.52 4.49
C THR A 111 -8.93 -7.34 5.43
N HIS A 112 -7.76 -6.70 5.48
CA HIS A 112 -7.53 -5.45 6.21
C HIS A 112 -7.25 -4.32 5.21
N VAL A 113 -8.11 -3.29 5.23
CA VAL A 113 -8.02 -2.16 4.30
C VAL A 113 -7.28 -1.00 4.93
N VAL A 114 -6.18 -0.57 4.31
CA VAL A 114 -5.38 0.59 4.70
C VAL A 114 -5.62 1.72 3.70
N GLU A 115 -6.19 2.82 4.19
CA GLU A 115 -6.46 3.99 3.38
C GLU A 115 -5.25 4.91 3.31
N VAL A 116 -4.91 5.34 2.09
CA VAL A 116 -3.81 6.27 1.82
C VAL A 116 -4.31 7.43 0.93
N PRO A 117 -3.73 8.63 1.03
CA PRO A 117 -4.19 9.79 0.24
C PRO A 117 -4.03 9.58 -1.27
N SER A 118 -3.11 8.72 -1.67
CA SER A 118 -2.83 8.33 -3.07
C SER A 118 -2.15 6.98 -3.06
N SER A 119 -2.41 6.13 -4.04
CA SER A 119 -1.64 4.89 -4.19
C SER A 119 -0.13 5.15 -4.28
N GLY A 120 0.27 6.30 -4.85
CA GLY A 120 1.66 6.75 -4.90
C GLY A 120 2.30 7.05 -3.54
N ARG A 121 1.51 7.16 -2.44
CA ARG A 121 2.02 7.32 -1.07
C ARG A 121 2.56 6.00 -0.49
N VAL A 122 2.09 4.88 -1.00
CA VAL A 122 2.56 3.57 -0.52
C VAL A 122 4.03 3.40 -0.90
N ASP A 123 4.87 3.19 0.09
CA ASP A 123 6.30 2.96 -0.09
C ASP A 123 6.68 1.49 0.15
N THR A 124 7.94 1.16 -0.13
CA THR A 124 8.44 -0.20 0.02
C THR A 124 8.52 -0.66 1.47
N LEU A 125 8.74 0.26 2.42
CA LEU A 125 8.78 -0.07 3.84
C LEU A 125 7.40 -0.44 4.36
N GLN A 126 6.36 0.30 3.95
CA GLN A 126 4.98 0.00 4.31
C GLN A 126 4.53 -1.36 3.77
N LEU A 127 4.90 -1.69 2.52
CA LEU A 127 4.61 -3.00 1.94
C LEU A 127 5.31 -4.12 2.71
N MET A 128 6.61 -3.96 3.02
CA MET A 128 7.38 -4.96 3.78
C MET A 128 6.88 -5.07 5.21
N HIS A 129 6.49 -3.96 5.84
CA HIS A 129 5.95 -3.95 7.20
C HIS A 129 4.64 -4.74 7.30
N ALA A 130 3.78 -4.71 6.29
CA ALA A 130 2.58 -5.55 6.27
C ALA A 130 2.93 -7.05 6.35
N PHE A 131 3.98 -7.50 5.64
CA PHE A 131 4.47 -8.87 5.77
C PHE A 131 5.09 -9.16 7.13
N GLU A 132 5.87 -8.23 7.68
CA GLU A 132 6.44 -8.33 9.03
C GLU A 132 5.34 -8.52 10.09
N LYS A 133 4.17 -7.93 9.89
CA LYS A 133 2.99 -8.09 10.74
C LYS A 133 2.17 -9.35 10.46
N GLY A 134 2.65 -10.23 9.58
CA GLY A 134 2.06 -11.54 9.33
C GLY A 134 1.03 -11.57 8.21
N ALA A 135 0.97 -10.56 7.33
CA ALA A 135 0.14 -10.65 6.14
C ALA A 135 0.61 -11.79 5.22
N ASP A 136 -0.30 -12.62 4.75
CA ASP A 136 -0.02 -13.67 3.78
C ASP A 136 0.05 -13.13 2.36
N GLY A 137 -0.69 -12.05 2.11
CA GLY A 137 -0.69 -11.34 0.85
C GLY A 137 -0.91 -9.84 1.00
N VAL A 138 -0.32 -9.05 0.11
CA VAL A 138 -0.45 -7.59 0.09
C VAL A 138 -0.87 -7.12 -1.29
N MET A 139 -1.91 -6.30 -1.34
CA MET A 139 -2.43 -5.71 -2.59
C MET A 139 -2.41 -4.19 -2.52
N VAL A 140 -2.05 -3.56 -3.63
CA VAL A 140 -2.27 -2.13 -3.84
C VAL A 140 -3.32 -1.94 -4.93
N VAL A 141 -4.39 -1.23 -4.58
CA VAL A 141 -5.47 -0.88 -5.52
C VAL A 141 -5.18 0.51 -6.10
N GLY A 142 -4.99 0.58 -7.40
CA GLY A 142 -4.72 1.82 -8.13
C GLY A 142 -5.69 2.08 -9.27
N CYS A 143 -5.70 3.32 -9.75
CA CYS A 143 -6.44 3.70 -10.95
C CYS A 143 -5.79 3.11 -12.20
N GLN A 144 -6.53 3.02 -13.31
CA GLN A 144 -6.00 2.66 -14.61
C GLN A 144 -4.83 3.58 -15.01
N PRO A 145 -3.84 3.07 -15.77
CA PRO A 145 -2.79 3.90 -16.33
C PRO A 145 -3.37 5.06 -17.13
N GLY A 146 -2.92 6.28 -16.84
CA GLY A 146 -3.45 7.51 -17.45
C GLY A 146 -4.66 8.13 -16.74
N GLU A 147 -5.34 7.41 -15.84
CA GLU A 147 -6.53 7.90 -15.12
C GLU A 147 -6.24 8.28 -13.66
N CYS A 148 -4.98 8.26 -13.25
CA CYS A 148 -4.65 8.60 -11.87
C CYS A 148 -4.88 10.09 -11.61
N TYR A 149 -5.72 10.43 -10.62
CA TYR A 149 -5.98 11.82 -10.21
C TYR A 149 -4.68 12.60 -9.92
N PHE A 150 -3.66 11.90 -9.40
CA PHE A 150 -2.33 12.45 -9.13
C PHE A 150 -1.33 12.16 -10.27
N ASN A 151 -1.79 12.07 -11.50
CA ASN A 151 -1.02 11.84 -12.73
C ASN A 151 -0.28 10.50 -12.75
N THR A 152 0.83 10.38 -12.02
CA THR A 152 1.77 9.24 -12.12
C THR A 152 1.85 8.40 -10.83
N GLY A 153 1.02 8.66 -9.83
CA GLY A 153 1.08 7.97 -8.54
C GLY A 153 0.99 6.45 -8.68
N ASN A 154 0.06 5.97 -9.51
CA ASN A 154 -0.13 4.55 -9.80
C ASN A 154 1.08 3.90 -10.50
N LEU A 155 1.78 4.62 -11.37
CA LEU A 155 2.97 4.11 -12.06
C LEU A 155 4.15 3.94 -11.10
N HIS A 156 4.34 4.90 -10.20
CA HIS A 156 5.44 4.84 -9.22
C HIS A 156 5.23 3.76 -8.17
N VAL A 157 4.01 3.55 -7.69
CA VAL A 157 3.75 2.45 -6.76
C VAL A 157 3.88 1.09 -7.43
N LYS A 158 3.51 0.96 -8.72
CA LYS A 158 3.74 -0.28 -9.47
C LYS A 158 5.22 -0.68 -9.46
N GLN A 159 6.12 0.28 -9.72
CA GLN A 159 7.57 0.03 -9.66
C GLN A 159 8.03 -0.41 -8.26
N ARG A 160 7.41 0.11 -7.19
CA ARG A 160 7.73 -0.30 -5.82
C ARG A 160 7.21 -1.70 -5.50
N VAL A 161 5.99 -2.02 -5.94
CA VAL A 161 5.42 -3.37 -5.83
C VAL A 161 6.31 -4.38 -6.55
N ASP A 162 6.76 -4.08 -7.78
CA ASP A 162 7.66 -4.96 -8.53
C ASP A 162 9.02 -5.15 -7.83
N ARG A 163 9.52 -4.12 -7.17
CA ARG A 163 10.75 -4.22 -6.37
C ARG A 163 10.56 -5.07 -5.13
N VAL A 164 9.45 -4.88 -4.40
CA VAL A 164 9.13 -5.69 -3.23
C VAL A 164 8.94 -7.16 -3.64
N SER A 165 8.25 -7.43 -4.74
CA SER A 165 8.09 -8.76 -5.31
C SER A 165 9.44 -9.47 -5.49
N GLN A 166 10.44 -8.78 -6.08
CA GLN A 166 11.81 -9.32 -6.21
C GLN A 166 12.51 -9.53 -4.85
N TRP A 167 12.23 -8.68 -3.85
CA TRP A 167 12.81 -8.84 -2.53
C TRP A 167 12.19 -10.04 -1.80
N LEU A 168 10.89 -10.25 -1.93
CA LEU A 168 10.21 -11.42 -1.36
C LEU A 168 10.81 -12.72 -1.87
N ASP A 169 11.12 -12.83 -3.17
CA ASP A 169 11.82 -14.00 -3.73
C ASP A 169 13.19 -14.21 -3.08
N LYS A 170 13.96 -13.13 -2.92
CA LYS A 170 15.29 -13.21 -2.28
C LYS A 170 15.22 -13.61 -0.80
N CYS A 171 14.12 -13.25 -0.12
CA CYS A 171 13.87 -13.63 1.26
C CYS A 171 13.20 -15.01 1.40
N GLY A 172 12.88 -15.70 0.29
CA GLY A 172 12.21 -16.99 0.30
C GLY A 172 10.71 -16.94 0.59
N LEU A 173 10.09 -15.75 0.47
CA LEU A 173 8.64 -15.58 0.73
C LEU A 173 7.77 -15.73 -0.51
N HIS A 174 8.33 -15.71 -1.69
CA HIS A 174 7.68 -15.78 -3.02
C HIS A 174 7.02 -14.48 -3.48
N HIS A 175 7.28 -14.15 -4.76
CA HIS A 175 6.82 -12.90 -5.41
C HIS A 175 5.30 -12.77 -5.53
N ASP A 176 4.56 -13.87 -5.64
CA ASP A 176 3.10 -13.88 -5.81
C ASP A 176 2.33 -13.37 -4.58
N ARG A 177 3.00 -13.16 -3.45
CA ARG A 177 2.38 -12.61 -2.24
C ARG A 177 2.09 -11.11 -2.31
N VAL A 178 2.69 -10.39 -3.26
CA VAL A 178 2.43 -8.96 -3.46
C VAL A 178 1.96 -8.68 -4.88
N MET A 179 0.89 -7.90 -5.00
CA MET A 179 0.40 -7.48 -6.31
C MET A 179 -0.17 -6.07 -6.31
N MET A 180 -0.26 -5.49 -7.49
CA MET A 180 -1.04 -4.29 -7.75
C MET A 180 -2.14 -4.61 -8.75
N THR A 181 -3.34 -4.15 -8.46
CA THR A 181 -4.46 -4.19 -9.40
C THR A 181 -4.84 -2.78 -9.82
N HIS A 182 -5.31 -2.66 -11.06
CA HIS A 182 -5.84 -1.41 -11.60
C HIS A 182 -7.33 -1.56 -11.78
N ILE A 183 -8.10 -0.68 -11.15
CA ILE A 183 -9.56 -0.67 -11.25
C ILE A 183 -10.07 0.70 -11.67
N THR A 184 -11.23 0.71 -12.30
CA THR A 184 -12.06 1.90 -12.45
C THR A 184 -13.00 2.01 -11.25
N PRO A 185 -13.32 3.22 -10.74
CA PRO A 185 -14.30 3.38 -9.68
C PRO A 185 -15.62 2.67 -10.03
N GLY A 186 -16.13 1.84 -9.10
CA GLY A 186 -17.32 1.02 -9.30
C GLY A 186 -17.09 -0.36 -9.94
N ASP A 187 -15.86 -0.70 -10.31
CA ASP A 187 -15.54 -2.06 -10.82
C ASP A 187 -15.39 -3.07 -9.69
N HIS A 188 -16.51 -3.37 -9.03
CA HIS A 188 -16.56 -4.33 -7.93
C HIS A 188 -16.14 -5.74 -8.36
N LYS A 189 -16.53 -6.13 -9.58
CA LYS A 189 -16.22 -7.47 -10.11
C LYS A 189 -14.73 -7.62 -10.41
N GLY A 190 -14.12 -6.61 -11.01
CA GLY A 190 -12.68 -6.61 -11.30
C GLY A 190 -11.86 -6.68 -10.02
N LEU A 191 -12.23 -5.89 -8.99
CA LEU A 191 -11.56 -5.93 -7.71
C LEU A 191 -11.76 -7.26 -6.98
N ALA A 192 -12.98 -7.79 -6.94
CA ALA A 192 -13.26 -9.08 -6.32
C ALA A 192 -12.42 -10.20 -6.95
N ASN A 193 -12.37 -10.27 -8.27
CA ASN A 193 -11.55 -11.25 -8.98
C ASN A 193 -10.05 -11.10 -8.66
N ALA A 194 -9.55 -9.86 -8.49
CA ALA A 194 -8.16 -9.62 -8.13
C ALA A 194 -7.85 -10.10 -6.70
N ILE A 195 -8.77 -9.88 -5.75
CA ILE A 195 -8.66 -10.38 -4.37
C ILE A 195 -8.68 -11.90 -4.35
N ASP A 196 -9.66 -12.54 -5.03
CA ASP A 196 -9.74 -13.99 -5.14
C ASP A 196 -8.46 -14.59 -5.73
N SER A 197 -7.91 -13.95 -6.79
CA SER A 197 -6.65 -14.39 -7.40
C SER A 197 -5.45 -14.29 -6.46
N LEU A 198 -5.36 -13.23 -5.64
CA LEU A 198 -4.30 -13.12 -4.64
C LEU A 198 -4.47 -14.17 -3.55
N ASP A 199 -5.69 -14.40 -3.08
CA ASP A 199 -5.96 -15.41 -2.07
C ASP A 199 -5.63 -16.82 -2.57
N GLU A 200 -6.04 -17.20 -3.77
CA GLU A 200 -5.71 -18.49 -4.38
C GLU A 200 -4.19 -18.71 -4.45
N LYS A 201 -3.42 -17.68 -4.86
CA LYS A 201 -1.97 -17.74 -4.92
C LYS A 201 -1.35 -17.91 -3.53
N THR A 202 -1.78 -17.11 -2.57
CA THR A 202 -1.26 -17.18 -1.19
C THR A 202 -1.65 -18.47 -0.50
N GLN A 203 -2.85 -19.03 -0.76
CA GLN A 203 -3.25 -20.35 -0.29
C GLN A 203 -2.36 -21.47 -0.84
N ALA A 204 -2.03 -21.40 -2.13
CA ALA A 204 -1.15 -22.39 -2.76
C ALA A 204 0.27 -22.37 -2.17
N LEU A 205 0.74 -21.20 -1.71
CA LEU A 205 2.04 -21.00 -1.06
C LEU A 205 2.03 -21.38 0.43
N GLY A 206 0.85 -21.49 1.04
CA GLY A 206 0.68 -21.64 2.49
C GLY A 206 0.90 -20.35 3.26
N LEU A 207 0.67 -20.38 4.57
CA LEU A 207 0.85 -19.22 5.45
C LEU A 207 2.30 -18.71 5.40
N THR A 208 2.45 -17.38 5.54
CA THR A 208 3.80 -16.81 5.62
C THR A 208 4.52 -17.30 6.87
N PRO A 209 5.82 -17.63 6.79
CA PRO A 209 6.60 -17.98 7.97
C PRO A 209 6.62 -16.87 9.04
N LEU A 210 6.36 -15.62 8.64
CA LEU A 210 6.34 -14.47 9.54
C LEU A 210 5.08 -14.45 10.43
N HIS A 211 4.05 -15.20 10.08
CA HIS A 211 2.84 -15.35 10.91
C HIS A 211 3.13 -15.88 12.32
N GLN A 212 4.17 -16.71 12.45
CA GLN A 212 4.60 -17.28 13.74
C GLN A 212 5.40 -16.31 14.61
N VAL A 213 5.94 -15.24 14.03
CA VAL A 213 6.77 -14.24 14.73
C VAL A 213 5.92 -13.08 15.25
N ALA A 214 4.77 -12.84 14.65
CA ALA A 214 3.85 -11.74 14.97
C ALA A 214 2.85 -12.07 16.11
N ALA A 215 2.83 -13.32 16.59
CA ALA A 215 2.02 -13.80 17.71
C ALA A 215 2.84 -13.77 19.00
#